data_dd2b80d2215d4e8d8e582ee4949670d6
#
_entry.id   dd2b80d2215d4e8d8e582ee4949670d6
#
_cell.length_a   1.000
_cell.length_b   1.000
_cell.length_c   1.000
_cell.angle_alpha   90.00
_cell.angle_beta   90.00
_cell.angle_gamma   90.00
#
_symmetry.space_group_name_H-M   'P 1'
#
loop_
_entity.id
_entity.type
_entity.pdbx_description
1 polymer ?
#
loop_
_entity_poly.entity_id
_entity_poly.type
_entity_poly.pdbx_seq_one_letter_code
_entity_poly.pdbx_strand_id
1 'polypeptide(L)'
;MELGYRRTDLRRHLVEAVLRGSKTATASLRDSFEPNTDERMPEVGEQLLLVGWDDEPLGVVETTEVRVVPAGRVDLQFARDEGEGFESVADWRAAHERFWSDRAITDETLVVCEWFRLISRFG
;
A
#
# COMPACT_ATOMS: atom_id res chain seq x y z
N MET A 1 8.68 1.33 -5.46
CA MET A 1 7.63 0.95 -4.49
C MET A 1 7.99 -0.37 -3.85
N GLU A 2 8.10 -0.35 -2.57
CA GLU A 2 8.41 -1.54 -1.78
C GLU A 2 7.14 -2.00 -1.06
N LEU A 3 6.69 -3.20 -1.37
CA LEU A 3 5.48 -3.80 -0.79
C LEU A 3 5.90 -4.90 0.16
N GLY A 4 5.69 -4.69 1.48
CA GLY A 4 6.17 -5.62 2.49
C GLY A 4 7.69 -5.63 2.58
N TYR A 5 8.24 -6.61 3.27
CA TYR A 5 9.68 -6.74 3.44
C TYR A 5 10.28 -7.65 2.37
N ARG A 6 11.54 -7.34 2.00
CA ARG A 6 12.29 -8.14 1.06
C ARG A 6 12.35 -9.61 1.49
N ARG A 7 12.26 -10.52 0.51
CA ARG A 7 12.34 -11.99 0.69
C ARG A 7 11.23 -12.56 1.57
N THR A 8 10.01 -12.02 1.45
CA THR A 8 8.85 -12.56 2.15
C THR A 8 7.78 -13.03 1.17
N ASP A 9 6.99 -14.02 1.58
CA ASP A 9 5.85 -14.47 0.78
C ASP A 9 4.83 -13.35 0.63
N LEU A 10 4.68 -12.49 1.65
CA LEU A 10 3.80 -11.33 1.57
C LEU A 10 4.20 -10.42 0.40
N ARG A 11 5.50 -10.07 0.28
CA ARG A 11 5.96 -9.24 -0.84
C ARG A 11 5.64 -9.93 -2.17
N ARG A 12 5.89 -11.23 -2.28
CA ARG A 12 5.62 -11.98 -3.51
C ARG A 12 4.15 -11.86 -3.90
N HIS A 13 3.23 -12.09 -2.96
CA HIS A 13 1.80 -12.00 -3.22
C HIS A 13 1.37 -10.59 -3.62
N LEU A 14 1.87 -9.57 -2.92
CA LEU A 14 1.52 -8.17 -3.21
C LEU A 14 2.04 -7.74 -4.58
N VAL A 15 3.27 -8.08 -4.91
CA VAL A 15 3.87 -7.76 -6.21
C VAL A 15 3.13 -8.46 -7.36
N GLU A 16 2.82 -9.74 -7.19
CA GLU A 16 2.04 -10.46 -8.20
C GLU A 16 0.66 -9.84 -8.41
N ALA A 17 0.02 -9.39 -7.32
CA ALA A 17 -1.27 -8.72 -7.42
C ALA A 17 -1.19 -7.39 -8.20
N VAL A 18 -0.11 -6.62 -8.02
CA VAL A 18 0.14 -5.41 -8.81
C VAL A 18 0.34 -5.78 -10.28
N LEU A 19 1.17 -6.76 -10.57
CA LEU A 19 1.49 -7.14 -11.95
C LEU A 19 0.28 -7.64 -12.72
N ARG A 20 -0.65 -8.34 -12.07
CA ARG A 20 -1.89 -8.80 -12.73
C ARG A 20 -3.03 -7.77 -12.69
N GLY A 21 -2.82 -6.61 -12.05
CA GLY A 21 -3.79 -5.53 -12.02
C GLY A 21 -4.86 -5.62 -10.95
N SER A 22 -4.80 -6.59 -10.05
CA SER A 22 -5.78 -6.72 -8.97
C SER A 22 -5.49 -5.82 -7.77
N LYS A 23 -4.23 -5.41 -7.58
CA LYS A 23 -3.85 -4.45 -6.55
C LYS A 23 -3.55 -3.11 -7.20
N THR A 24 -4.39 -2.10 -6.91
CA THR A 24 -4.26 -0.75 -7.45
C THR A 24 -4.16 0.31 -6.36
N ALA A 25 -4.07 -0.12 -5.10
CA ALA A 25 -3.92 0.77 -3.95
C ALA A 25 -3.11 0.11 -2.85
N THR A 26 -2.54 0.93 -1.99
CA THR A 26 -1.82 0.46 -0.81
C THR A 26 -2.02 1.42 0.35
N ALA A 27 -1.92 0.90 1.57
CA ALA A 27 -2.10 1.66 2.81
C ALA A 27 -0.78 1.78 3.56
N SER A 28 -0.56 2.93 4.17
CA SER A 28 0.57 3.17 5.08
C SER A 28 0.07 4.01 6.25
N LEU A 29 0.75 3.95 7.39
CA LEU A 29 0.44 4.84 8.49
C LEU A 29 1.01 6.23 8.19
N ARG A 30 0.23 7.28 8.51
CA ARG A 30 0.68 8.67 8.28
C ARG A 30 1.99 8.98 9.00
N ASP A 31 2.18 8.42 10.18
CA ASP A 31 3.38 8.67 10.98
C ASP A 31 4.63 7.94 10.46
N SER A 32 4.49 7.13 9.40
CA SER A 32 5.64 6.53 8.71
C SER A 32 6.36 7.51 7.79
N PHE A 33 5.84 8.72 7.65
CA PHE A 33 6.36 9.77 6.76
C PHE A 33 6.77 11.01 7.55
N GLU A 34 7.42 11.96 6.84
CA GLU A 34 7.79 13.25 7.41
C GLU A 34 6.62 13.91 8.15
N PRO A 35 6.86 14.59 9.27
CA PRO A 35 8.15 14.88 9.90
C PRO A 35 8.65 13.79 10.86
N ASN A 36 7.89 12.69 11.04
CA ASN A 36 8.24 11.64 12.00
C ASN A 36 9.42 10.76 11.54
N THR A 37 9.65 10.71 10.24
CA THR A 37 10.74 9.97 9.61
C THR A 37 11.32 10.82 8.48
N ASP A 38 12.34 10.32 7.80
CA ASP A 38 12.92 10.98 6.64
C ASP A 38 12.19 10.63 5.34
N GLU A 39 11.20 9.75 5.40
CA GLU A 39 10.43 9.31 4.24
C GLU A 39 9.43 10.38 3.83
N ARG A 40 9.43 10.76 2.56
CA ARG A 40 8.47 11.75 2.04
C ARG A 40 7.12 11.10 1.76
N MET A 41 6.05 11.87 1.92
CA MET A 41 4.72 11.46 1.50
C MET A 41 4.69 11.16 0.00
N PRO A 42 3.91 10.15 -0.43
CA PRO A 42 3.72 9.93 -1.87
C PRO A 42 3.04 11.14 -2.51
N GLU A 43 3.37 11.40 -3.77
CA GLU A 43 2.83 12.52 -4.53
C GLU A 43 2.19 12.01 -5.82
N VAL A 44 1.07 12.61 -6.20
CA VAL A 44 0.40 12.31 -7.47
C VAL A 44 1.34 12.62 -8.63
N GLY A 45 1.45 11.69 -9.58
CA GLY A 45 2.33 11.80 -10.73
C GLY A 45 3.73 11.23 -10.53
N GLU A 46 4.07 10.87 -9.29
CA GLU A 46 5.36 10.26 -8.97
C GLU A 46 5.45 8.88 -9.61
N GLN A 47 6.60 8.60 -10.25
CA GLN A 47 6.87 7.29 -10.83
C GLN A 47 7.92 6.56 -10.00
N LEU A 48 7.63 5.32 -9.64
CA LEU A 48 8.46 4.53 -8.76
C LEU A 48 8.71 3.15 -9.38
N LEU A 49 9.90 2.60 -9.11
CA LEU A 49 10.18 1.21 -9.49
C LEU A 49 9.42 0.26 -8.59
N LEU A 50 8.71 -0.67 -9.20
CA LEU A 50 8.16 -1.82 -8.48
C LEU A 50 9.27 -2.84 -8.35
N VAL A 51 9.55 -3.27 -7.12
CA VAL A 51 10.67 -4.18 -6.86
C VAL A 51 10.17 -5.55 -6.38
N GLY A 52 10.90 -6.58 -6.78
CA GLY A 52 10.57 -7.96 -6.48
C GLY A 52 11.24 -8.50 -5.23
N TRP A 53 11.37 -9.83 -5.18
CA TRP A 53 11.84 -10.58 -4.02
C TRP A 53 13.15 -10.05 -3.42
N ASP A 54 14.12 -9.74 -4.25
CA ASP A 54 15.44 -9.24 -3.85
C ASP A 54 15.67 -7.79 -4.32
N ASP A 55 14.60 -7.00 -4.34
CA ASP A 55 14.63 -5.61 -4.81
C ASP A 55 15.01 -5.45 -6.29
N GLU A 56 14.90 -6.53 -7.07
CA GLU A 56 15.10 -6.43 -8.53
C GLU A 56 13.97 -5.61 -9.16
N PRO A 57 14.27 -4.73 -10.12
CA PRO A 57 13.23 -3.92 -10.75
C PRO A 57 12.35 -4.77 -11.67
N LEU A 58 11.03 -4.72 -11.47
CA LEU A 58 10.05 -5.48 -12.23
C LEU A 58 9.18 -4.61 -13.12
N GLY A 59 9.09 -3.33 -12.84
CA GLY A 59 8.24 -2.42 -13.60
C GLY A 59 8.25 -1.03 -13.00
N VAL A 60 7.39 -0.16 -13.55
CA VAL A 60 7.20 1.21 -13.07
C VAL A 60 5.73 1.41 -12.73
N VAL A 61 5.46 1.96 -11.56
CA VAL A 61 4.12 2.38 -11.15
C VAL A 61 4.08 3.90 -11.03
N GLU A 62 2.91 4.49 -11.29
CA GLU A 62 2.69 5.91 -11.14
C GLU A 62 1.57 6.14 -10.11
N THR A 63 1.83 7.00 -9.14
CA THR A 63 0.83 7.38 -8.13
C THR A 63 -0.23 8.24 -8.78
N THR A 64 -1.50 7.85 -8.65
CA THR A 64 -2.62 8.54 -9.28
C THR A 64 -3.48 9.32 -8.30
N GLU A 65 -3.50 8.91 -7.02
CA GLU A 65 -4.30 9.59 -6.00
C GLU A 65 -3.70 9.30 -4.63
N VAL A 66 -3.76 10.29 -3.73
CA VAL A 66 -3.33 10.15 -2.34
C VAL A 66 -4.38 10.79 -1.45
N ARG A 67 -4.85 10.06 -0.44
CA ARG A 67 -5.75 10.59 0.58
C ARG A 67 -5.24 10.20 1.95
N VAL A 68 -5.38 11.09 2.92
CA VAL A 68 -5.10 10.79 4.33
C VAL A 68 -6.45 10.77 5.05
N VAL A 69 -6.79 9.62 5.61
CA VAL A 69 -8.07 9.44 6.31
C VAL A 69 -7.86 8.75 7.65
N PRO A 70 -8.73 9.01 8.65
CA PRO A 70 -8.71 8.20 9.87
C PRO A 70 -9.04 6.74 9.55
N ALA A 71 -8.43 5.81 10.28
CA ALA A 71 -8.64 4.37 10.05
C ALA A 71 -10.13 3.98 10.11
N GLY A 72 -10.91 4.64 10.97
CA GLY A 72 -12.35 4.40 11.07
C GLY A 72 -13.16 4.89 9.86
N ARG A 73 -12.54 5.60 8.92
CA ARG A 73 -13.20 6.12 7.70
C ARG A 73 -12.68 5.49 6.41
N VAL A 74 -11.84 4.49 6.50
CA VAL A 74 -11.44 3.72 5.32
C VAL A 74 -12.69 3.07 4.74
N ASP A 75 -12.89 3.21 3.43
CA ASP A 75 -14.09 2.68 2.78
C ASP A 75 -13.84 1.34 2.07
N LEU A 76 -14.94 0.70 1.67
CA LEU A 76 -14.88 -0.62 1.04
C LEU A 76 -14.19 -0.57 -0.32
N GLN A 77 -14.36 0.50 -1.07
CA GLN A 77 -13.72 0.63 -2.39
C GLN A 77 -12.20 0.60 -2.25
N PHE A 78 -11.65 1.36 -1.30
CA PHE A 78 -10.22 1.32 -1.04
C PHE A 78 -9.76 -0.06 -0.60
N ALA A 79 -10.52 -0.70 0.31
CA ALA A 79 -10.18 -2.05 0.78
C ALA A 79 -10.12 -3.05 -0.39
N ARG A 80 -11.03 -2.95 -1.34
CA ARG A 80 -11.03 -3.79 -2.55
C ARG A 80 -9.87 -3.45 -3.49
N ASP A 81 -9.55 -2.16 -3.63
CA ASP A 81 -8.47 -1.70 -4.51
C ASP A 81 -7.10 -2.16 -4.01
N GLU A 82 -6.96 -2.50 -2.74
CA GLU A 82 -5.72 -3.11 -2.25
C GLU A 82 -5.48 -4.51 -2.82
N GLY A 83 -6.51 -5.17 -3.36
CA GLY A 83 -6.38 -6.42 -4.11
C GLY A 83 -6.00 -7.63 -3.28
N GLU A 84 -6.27 -7.61 -1.97
CA GLU A 84 -5.90 -8.67 -1.04
C GLU A 84 -7.10 -9.53 -0.63
N GLY A 85 -8.24 -9.36 -1.32
CA GLY A 85 -9.42 -10.18 -1.10
C GLY A 85 -10.31 -9.74 0.05
N PHE A 86 -10.19 -8.51 0.54
CA PHE A 86 -11.06 -8.01 1.60
C PHE A 86 -12.48 -7.85 1.10
N GLU A 87 -13.42 -8.49 1.78
CA GLU A 87 -14.84 -8.44 1.45
C GLU A 87 -15.60 -7.39 2.25
N SER A 88 -14.97 -6.85 3.30
CA SER A 88 -15.55 -5.82 4.16
C SER A 88 -14.48 -4.90 4.71
N VAL A 89 -14.90 -3.73 5.18
CA VAL A 89 -14.01 -2.80 5.88
C VAL A 89 -13.51 -3.43 7.19
N ALA A 90 -14.33 -4.24 7.85
CA ALA A 90 -13.92 -4.94 9.08
C ALA A 90 -12.78 -5.94 8.80
N ASP A 91 -12.82 -6.65 7.68
CA ASP A 91 -11.73 -7.55 7.27
C ASP A 91 -10.45 -6.77 7.03
N TRP A 92 -10.54 -5.63 6.34
CA TRP A 92 -9.42 -4.74 6.09
C TRP A 92 -8.80 -4.28 7.42
N ARG A 93 -9.65 -3.82 8.35
CA ARG A 93 -9.19 -3.32 9.65
C ARG A 93 -8.47 -4.39 10.44
N ALA A 94 -9.04 -5.59 10.52
CA ALA A 94 -8.44 -6.69 11.27
C ALA A 94 -7.07 -7.10 10.69
N ALA A 95 -6.95 -7.17 9.37
CA ALA A 95 -5.69 -7.51 8.71
C ALA A 95 -4.61 -6.45 8.97
N HIS A 96 -4.98 -5.18 8.90
CA HIS A 96 -4.03 -4.08 9.09
C HIS A 96 -3.64 -3.90 10.56
N GLU A 97 -4.54 -4.17 11.51
CA GLU A 97 -4.17 -4.20 12.93
C GLU A 97 -3.11 -5.27 13.19
N ARG A 98 -3.19 -6.42 12.54
CA ARG A 98 -2.16 -7.45 12.62
C ARG A 98 -0.86 -7.02 11.93
N PHE A 99 -0.95 -6.42 10.76
CA PHE A 99 0.21 -5.96 10.00
C PHE A 99 0.96 -4.85 10.75
N TRP A 100 0.22 -3.94 11.39
CA TRP A 100 0.77 -2.86 12.19
C TRP A 100 0.76 -3.19 13.69
N SER A 101 1.07 -4.43 14.05
CA SER A 101 0.91 -4.94 15.41
C SER A 101 1.79 -4.26 16.46
N ASP A 102 2.82 -3.54 16.04
CA ASP A 102 3.68 -2.71 16.91
C ASP A 102 3.07 -1.34 17.22
N ARG A 103 1.87 -1.06 16.69
CA ARG A 103 1.16 0.22 16.88
C ARG A 103 -0.23 -0.03 17.46
N ALA A 104 -0.68 0.89 18.29
CA ALA A 104 -2.06 0.89 18.80
C ALA A 104 -2.94 1.62 17.79
N ILE A 105 -3.63 0.87 16.93
CA ILE A 105 -4.50 1.44 15.90
C ILE A 105 -5.88 1.74 16.50
N THR A 106 -6.31 2.99 16.36
CA THR A 106 -7.66 3.44 16.75
C THR A 106 -8.40 3.96 15.54
N ASP A 107 -9.67 4.31 15.69
CA ASP A 107 -10.45 4.89 14.60
C ASP A 107 -9.89 6.23 14.13
N GLU A 108 -9.15 6.93 14.99
CA GLU A 108 -8.53 8.23 14.68
C GLU A 108 -7.12 8.14 14.11
N THR A 109 -6.53 6.95 14.10
CA THR A 109 -5.20 6.74 13.54
C THR A 109 -5.20 7.11 12.06
N LEU A 110 -4.31 8.01 11.63
CA LEU A 110 -4.29 8.46 10.24
C LEU A 110 -3.62 7.44 9.33
N VAL A 111 -4.32 7.12 8.24
CA VAL A 111 -3.89 6.17 7.21
C VAL A 111 -3.71 6.94 5.90
N VAL A 112 -2.58 6.69 5.25
CA VAL A 112 -2.32 7.19 3.90
C VAL A 112 -2.82 6.15 2.91
N CYS A 113 -3.83 6.52 2.13
CA CYS A 113 -4.38 5.69 1.06
C CYS A 113 -3.77 6.17 -0.25
N GLU A 114 -3.00 5.32 -0.89
CA GLU A 114 -2.33 5.66 -2.15
C GLU A 114 -2.85 4.75 -3.25
N TRP A 115 -3.34 5.36 -4.35
CA TRP A 115 -3.69 4.64 -5.58
C TRP A 115 -2.59 4.83 -6.59
N PHE A 116 -2.37 3.80 -7.40
CA PHE A 116 -1.34 3.81 -8.44
C PHE A 116 -1.77 2.95 -9.62
N ARG A 117 -1.03 3.09 -10.72
CA ARG A 117 -1.21 2.24 -11.90
C ARG A 117 0.15 1.73 -12.37
N LEU A 118 0.16 0.54 -12.91
CA LEU A 118 1.35 -0.03 -13.54
C LEU A 118 1.44 0.56 -14.95
N ILE A 119 2.52 1.31 -15.23
CA ILE A 119 2.70 1.96 -16.53
C ILE A 119 3.73 1.26 -17.40
N SER A 120 4.56 0.41 -16.82
CA SER A 120 5.57 -0.36 -17.56
C SER A 120 5.89 -1.62 -16.80
N ARG A 121 6.04 -2.73 -17.50
CA ARG A 121 6.49 -4.00 -16.95
C ARG A 121 7.73 -4.44 -17.68
N PHE A 122 8.78 -4.76 -16.91
CA PHE A 122 10.06 -5.22 -17.45
C PHE A 122 10.04 -6.74 -17.72
N GLY A 123 10.83 -7.14 -18.62
CA GLY A 123 10.99 -8.55 -18.94
C GLY A 123 10.41 -8.95 -20.24
#